data_736993cc079fe6c169c8daecf254ac8f
#
_entry.id   736993cc079fe6c169c8daecf254ac8f
#
_cell.length_a   1.000
_cell.length_b   1.000
_cell.length_c   1.000
_cell.angle_alpha   90.00
_cell.angle_beta   90.00
_cell.angle_gamma   90.00
#
_symmetry.space_group_name_H-M   'P 1'
#
loop_
_entity.id
_entity.type
_entity.pdbx_description
1 polymer ?
#
loop_
_entity_poly.entity_id
_entity_poly.type
_entity_poly.pdbx_seq_one_letter_code
_entity_poly.pdbx_strand_id
1 'polypeptide(L)'
;MGRALRVGFVAAGIAVAAFLSASAVAQGQGGQAAGNEPWRAAPPTNDLPNPYNTIEGWAKMPEGRIWGATSAVDIDKDGRSIWVAERCSANNCWDPKAQQMSPLNTIFKFDPNGKMVTSFGQGMFVFPHGIHVDRDGNIWVTDGQSNLPGRGPGTPADAPPPPMPAKVVGHQVIKFSPEGKVLLTLGKAGGNVPGQPADPASFYQPNDVITYPNGDILVAEGHGNAAPANGRLIRFDRTGKFLREYGKLGSGPEGEFMQPHGLAFDSKGRLFVADRSNNRIQILDPETYKTLDTWYQFSRLSGIFIDTRTDTLYGADSESGSVSPPHYQWKRGIRIGSARDGKVIGFIPDPSHEGLTYEMVDGKVVAKMADGGKPPGGTLAAEGVAVDSQGVIYGAEVGPRKLQRYVKK
;
A
#
# COMPACT_ATOMS: atom_id res chain seq x y z
N MET A 1 -40.78 -60.13 -41.75
CA MET A 1 -41.44 -59.12 -40.91
C MET A 1 -40.45 -58.75 -39.81
N GLY A 2 -39.65 -57.72 -39.99
CA GLY A 2 -38.62 -57.27 -39.06
C GLY A 2 -38.84 -55.79 -38.79
N ARG A 3 -39.12 -55.45 -37.54
CA ARG A 3 -39.21 -54.06 -37.06
C ARG A 3 -37.81 -53.56 -36.71
N ALA A 4 -37.39 -52.52 -37.39
CA ALA A 4 -36.17 -51.78 -37.04
C ALA A 4 -36.46 -50.82 -35.90
N LEU A 5 -35.63 -50.93 -34.81
CA LEU A 5 -35.62 -50.01 -33.67
C LEU A 5 -34.68 -48.85 -34.01
N ARG A 6 -35.21 -47.63 -34.05
CA ARG A 6 -34.40 -46.39 -34.15
C ARG A 6 -34.00 -45.96 -32.74
N VAL A 7 -32.73 -45.97 -32.46
CA VAL A 7 -32.13 -45.37 -31.26
C VAL A 7 -31.77 -43.93 -31.56
N GLY A 8 -32.47 -43.00 -30.90
CA GLY A 8 -32.15 -41.56 -30.97
C GLY A 8 -31.02 -41.25 -29.98
N PHE A 9 -29.92 -40.67 -30.48
CA PHE A 9 -28.88 -40.09 -29.67
C PHE A 9 -29.32 -38.68 -29.27
N VAL A 10 -29.50 -38.45 -27.97
CA VAL A 10 -29.60 -37.11 -27.38
C VAL A 10 -28.20 -36.64 -27.08
N ALA A 11 -27.72 -35.65 -27.84
CA ALA A 11 -26.49 -34.99 -27.54
C ALA A 11 -26.71 -33.97 -26.41
N ALA A 12 -26.26 -34.30 -25.22
CA ALA A 12 -26.21 -33.33 -24.13
C ALA A 12 -25.00 -32.40 -24.33
N GLY A 13 -25.27 -31.17 -24.75
CA GLY A 13 -24.26 -30.14 -24.83
C GLY A 13 -23.83 -29.70 -23.41
N ILE A 14 -22.63 -30.06 -23.00
CA ILE A 14 -22.00 -29.51 -21.80
C ILE A 14 -21.45 -28.13 -22.17
N ALA A 15 -22.10 -27.08 -21.71
CA ALA A 15 -21.56 -25.73 -21.77
C ALA A 15 -20.43 -25.63 -20.74
N VAL A 16 -19.18 -25.72 -21.20
CA VAL A 16 -18.00 -25.40 -20.38
C VAL A 16 -17.92 -23.89 -20.28
N ALA A 17 -18.30 -23.34 -19.14
CA ALA A 17 -18.03 -21.95 -18.80
C ALA A 17 -16.53 -21.78 -18.59
N ALA A 18 -15.87 -21.19 -19.57
CA ALA A 18 -14.47 -20.79 -19.45
C ALA A 18 -14.34 -19.64 -18.43
N PHE A 19 -13.91 -19.91 -17.23
CA PHE A 19 -13.44 -18.89 -16.30
C PHE A 19 -12.09 -18.37 -16.79
N LEU A 20 -12.11 -17.26 -17.50
CA LEU A 20 -10.92 -16.47 -17.82
C LEU A 20 -10.40 -15.82 -16.54
N SER A 21 -9.46 -16.45 -15.88
CA SER A 21 -8.68 -15.82 -14.82
C SER A 21 -7.64 -14.90 -15.46
N ALA A 22 -8.03 -13.66 -15.71
CA ALA A 22 -7.10 -12.60 -16.06
C ALA A 22 -6.32 -12.19 -14.81
N SER A 23 -5.16 -12.78 -14.60
CA SER A 23 -4.15 -12.22 -13.71
C SER A 23 -3.41 -11.10 -14.46
N ALA A 24 -4.15 -10.04 -14.77
CA ALA A 24 -3.52 -8.76 -15.02
C ALA A 24 -3.02 -8.25 -13.67
N VAL A 25 -1.79 -7.74 -13.61
CA VAL A 25 -1.52 -6.53 -12.85
C VAL A 25 -2.31 -5.43 -13.58
N ALA A 26 -3.61 -5.57 -13.60
CA ALA A 26 -4.54 -4.50 -13.83
C ALA A 26 -4.47 -3.69 -12.55
N GLN A 27 -3.75 -2.58 -12.60
CA GLN A 27 -4.19 -1.40 -11.88
C GLN A 27 -5.67 -1.28 -12.28
N GLY A 28 -6.55 -1.85 -11.43
CA GLY A 28 -7.92 -2.12 -11.81
C GLY A 28 -8.68 -0.84 -12.07
N GLN A 29 -8.95 -0.58 -13.32
CA GLN A 29 -10.11 0.18 -13.72
C GLN A 29 -11.35 -0.71 -13.47
N GLY A 30 -11.64 -0.97 -12.22
CA GLY A 30 -12.95 -1.45 -11.80
C GLY A 30 -13.93 -0.30 -11.98
N GLY A 31 -14.66 -0.30 -13.08
CA GLY A 31 -15.83 0.54 -13.22
C GLY A 31 -16.86 0.15 -12.16
N GLN A 32 -16.77 0.75 -10.98
CA GLN A 32 -17.86 0.72 -10.01
C GLN A 32 -19.02 1.52 -10.62
N ALA A 33 -20.19 0.90 -10.69
CA ALA A 33 -21.42 1.61 -10.99
C ALA A 33 -21.53 2.83 -10.07
N ALA A 34 -21.98 3.97 -10.60
CA ALA A 34 -22.20 5.18 -9.82
C ALA A 34 -23.21 4.89 -8.69
N GLY A 35 -22.70 4.66 -7.49
CA GLY A 35 -23.44 4.38 -6.26
C GLY A 35 -23.49 5.62 -5.36
N ASN A 36 -24.29 5.54 -4.30
CA ASN A 36 -24.44 6.57 -3.27
C ASN A 36 -23.39 6.41 -2.16
N GLU A 37 -22.15 6.03 -2.47
CA GLU A 37 -21.12 5.89 -1.45
C GLU A 37 -20.85 7.25 -0.78
N PRO A 38 -20.75 7.31 0.56
CA PRO A 38 -20.60 8.57 1.32
C PRO A 38 -19.38 9.41 0.88
N TRP A 39 -18.29 8.79 0.44
CA TRP A 39 -17.09 9.49 -0.02
C TRP A 39 -17.31 10.35 -1.28
N ARG A 40 -18.34 10.05 -2.08
CA ARG A 40 -18.67 10.86 -3.26
C ARG A 40 -19.23 12.23 -2.92
N ALA A 41 -19.88 12.33 -1.75
CA ALA A 41 -20.45 13.58 -1.26
C ALA A 41 -19.46 14.43 -0.49
N ALA A 42 -18.31 13.88 -0.09
CA ALA A 42 -17.29 14.62 0.63
C ALA A 42 -16.64 15.69 -0.26
N PRO A 43 -16.65 16.98 0.13
CA PRO A 43 -16.02 18.03 -0.67
C PRO A 43 -14.50 17.88 -0.66
N PRO A 44 -13.81 18.10 -1.81
CA PRO A 44 -12.36 18.05 -1.87
C PRO A 44 -11.70 19.09 -0.96
N THR A 45 -10.61 18.69 -0.31
CA THR A 45 -9.79 19.57 0.54
C THR A 45 -8.51 20.00 -0.18
N ASN A 46 -8.63 20.41 -1.45
CA ASN A 46 -7.51 20.71 -2.34
C ASN A 46 -6.91 22.13 -2.20
N ASP A 47 -7.73 23.08 -1.71
CA ASP A 47 -7.39 24.50 -1.73
C ASP A 47 -6.98 25.03 -0.36
N LEU A 48 -6.58 24.12 0.53
CA LEU A 48 -6.07 24.46 1.85
C LEU A 48 -4.62 24.97 1.77
N PRO A 49 -4.19 25.81 2.74
CA PRO A 49 -2.84 26.33 2.75
C PRO A 49 -1.77 25.24 2.71
N ASN A 50 -0.70 25.47 1.93
CA ASN A 50 0.53 24.71 2.02
C ASN A 50 1.56 25.48 2.87
N PRO A 51 1.75 25.15 4.15
CA PRO A 51 2.71 25.83 5.01
C PRO A 51 4.14 25.28 4.93
N TYR A 52 4.45 24.45 3.93
CA TYR A 52 5.75 23.79 3.79
C TYR A 52 6.44 24.17 2.47
N ASN A 53 7.77 24.19 2.52
CA ASN A 53 8.65 24.19 1.36
C ASN A 53 9.13 22.77 1.08
N THR A 54 9.16 22.37 -0.18
CA THR A 54 9.73 21.09 -0.63
C THR A 54 11.24 21.22 -0.78
N ILE A 55 12.00 20.30 -0.18
CA ILE A 55 13.46 20.21 -0.29
C ILE A 55 13.80 18.94 -1.08
N GLU A 56 14.23 19.14 -2.31
CA GLU A 56 14.61 18.03 -3.19
C GLU A 56 16.03 17.54 -2.95
N GLY A 57 16.24 16.26 -3.21
CA GLY A 57 17.58 15.65 -3.20
C GLY A 57 18.31 15.73 -1.86
N TRP A 58 17.56 15.84 -0.75
CA TRP A 58 18.12 15.89 0.59
C TRP A 58 18.82 14.59 0.96
N ALA A 59 18.17 13.43 0.84
CA ALA A 59 18.78 12.14 1.10
C ALA A 59 19.61 11.69 -0.10
N LYS A 60 20.87 11.36 0.13
CA LYS A 60 21.82 10.94 -0.91
C LYS A 60 21.99 9.43 -0.89
N MET A 61 21.64 8.79 -1.99
CA MET A 61 21.96 7.37 -2.21
C MET A 61 23.49 7.18 -2.37
N PRO A 62 24.02 5.99 -2.09
CA PRO A 62 25.41 5.66 -2.38
C PRO A 62 25.79 5.94 -3.83
N GLU A 63 27.08 6.18 -4.09
CA GLU A 63 27.59 6.40 -5.42
C GLU A 63 27.19 5.27 -6.39
N GLY A 64 26.78 5.64 -7.59
CA GLY A 64 26.33 4.71 -8.64
C GLY A 64 24.94 4.13 -8.42
N ARG A 65 24.22 4.52 -7.34
CA ARG A 65 22.86 4.05 -7.07
C ARG A 65 21.82 5.16 -7.20
N ILE A 66 20.71 4.83 -7.85
CA ILE A 66 19.52 5.70 -7.95
C ILE A 66 18.41 5.19 -7.02
N TRP A 67 17.49 6.07 -6.67
CA TRP A 67 16.28 5.69 -5.96
C TRP A 67 15.42 4.74 -6.80
N GLY A 68 14.94 3.66 -6.18
CA GLY A 68 13.80 2.88 -6.66
C GLY A 68 12.48 3.46 -6.19
N ALA A 69 11.39 2.81 -6.55
CA ALA A 69 10.08 3.12 -5.99
C ALA A 69 10.13 2.98 -4.46
N THR A 70 9.67 4.01 -3.76
CA THR A 70 9.76 4.15 -2.31
C THR A 70 8.37 4.38 -1.75
N SER A 71 7.86 3.44 -0.95
CA SER A 71 6.54 3.54 -0.31
C SER A 71 6.63 3.61 1.21
N ALA A 72 7.79 3.31 1.76
CA ALA A 72 7.98 3.08 3.18
C ALA A 72 8.97 4.09 3.79
N VAL A 73 8.52 4.87 4.76
CA VAL A 73 9.34 5.79 5.56
C VAL A 73 8.80 5.86 6.97
N ASP A 74 9.69 5.80 7.97
CA ASP A 74 9.34 6.02 9.37
C ASP A 74 10.49 6.70 10.13
N ILE A 75 10.19 7.27 11.29
CA ILE A 75 11.14 8.01 12.12
C ILE A 75 11.85 7.05 13.07
N ASP A 76 13.17 7.18 13.14
CA ASP A 76 13.97 6.47 14.13
C ASP A 76 13.59 6.90 15.55
N LYS A 77 13.82 6.04 16.53
CA LYS A 77 13.54 6.34 17.95
C LYS A 77 14.28 7.57 18.49
N ASP A 78 15.31 8.06 17.78
CA ASP A 78 15.97 9.33 18.12
C ASP A 78 15.09 10.56 17.80
N GLY A 79 13.96 10.35 17.12
CA GLY A 79 12.99 11.36 16.73
C GLY A 79 13.41 12.25 15.57
N ARG A 80 14.53 11.97 14.90
CA ARG A 80 15.14 12.83 13.88
C ARG A 80 15.64 12.12 12.64
N SER A 81 16.36 11.00 12.84
CA SER A 81 16.78 10.14 11.73
C SER A 81 15.59 9.39 11.15
N ILE A 82 15.71 8.95 9.91
CA ILE A 82 14.63 8.23 9.25
C ILE A 82 15.09 6.87 8.75
N TRP A 83 14.17 5.94 8.72
CA TRP A 83 14.29 4.67 8.05
C TRP A 83 13.42 4.66 6.78
N VAL A 84 13.96 4.08 5.72
CA VAL A 84 13.31 4.03 4.41
C VAL A 84 13.51 2.65 3.82
N ALA A 85 12.47 2.11 3.19
CA ALA A 85 12.61 0.94 2.33
C ALA A 85 12.27 1.28 0.88
N GLU A 86 13.16 0.91 -0.07
CA GLU A 86 13.00 1.17 -1.49
C GLU A 86 13.16 -0.11 -2.31
N ARG A 87 12.66 -0.13 -3.54
CA ARG A 87 12.53 -1.30 -4.39
C ARG A 87 13.69 -1.44 -5.38
N CYS A 88 14.92 -1.57 -4.84
CA CYS A 88 16.14 -1.95 -5.59
C CYS A 88 16.41 -1.12 -6.85
N SER A 89 16.34 0.22 -6.76
CA SER A 89 16.50 1.15 -7.89
C SER A 89 15.47 0.93 -9.02
N ALA A 90 14.43 0.15 -8.77
CA ALA A 90 13.36 -0.22 -9.70
C ALA A 90 11.98 -0.08 -9.03
N ASN A 91 10.99 -0.84 -9.45
CA ASN A 91 9.71 -1.00 -8.75
C ASN A 91 9.51 -2.42 -8.19
N ASN A 92 10.54 -3.25 -8.23
CA ASN A 92 10.55 -4.61 -7.72
C ASN A 92 11.99 -5.10 -7.59
N CYS A 93 12.29 -5.94 -6.61
CA CYS A 93 13.62 -6.49 -6.38
C CYS A 93 13.81 -7.90 -6.96
N TRP A 94 12.82 -8.44 -7.62
CA TRP A 94 12.89 -9.72 -8.33
C TRP A 94 13.00 -9.50 -9.83
N ASP A 95 13.99 -10.13 -10.46
CA ASP A 95 14.10 -10.20 -11.92
C ASP A 95 13.52 -11.54 -12.41
N PRO A 96 12.32 -11.55 -13.00
CA PRO A 96 11.68 -12.78 -13.47
C PRO A 96 12.35 -13.38 -14.70
N LYS A 97 13.16 -12.60 -15.45
CA LYS A 97 13.91 -13.09 -16.60
C LYS A 97 15.20 -13.79 -16.17
N ALA A 98 15.93 -13.17 -15.27
CA ALA A 98 17.15 -13.75 -14.71
C ALA A 98 16.87 -14.76 -13.57
N GLN A 99 15.62 -14.87 -13.09
CA GLN A 99 15.21 -15.73 -11.97
C GLN A 99 16.06 -15.48 -10.71
N GLN A 100 16.34 -14.21 -10.41
CA GLN A 100 17.20 -13.84 -9.29
C GLN A 100 16.70 -12.59 -8.53
N MET A 101 17.03 -12.56 -7.25
CA MET A 101 16.84 -11.39 -6.42
C MET A 101 17.92 -10.35 -6.70
N SER A 102 17.55 -9.08 -6.62
CA SER A 102 18.51 -7.98 -6.71
C SER A 102 19.58 -8.09 -5.60
N PRO A 103 20.85 -7.87 -5.92
CA PRO A 103 21.95 -7.86 -4.95
C PRO A 103 22.02 -6.55 -4.14
N LEU A 104 21.05 -5.66 -4.26
CA LEU A 104 21.05 -4.35 -3.63
C LEU A 104 20.41 -4.39 -2.24
N ASN A 105 20.93 -3.59 -1.30
CA ASN A 105 20.25 -3.32 -0.04
C ASN A 105 18.95 -2.56 -0.29
N THR A 106 17.92 -2.85 0.48
CA THR A 106 16.57 -2.28 0.33
C THR A 106 16.21 -1.33 1.45
N ILE A 107 16.81 -1.49 2.63
CA ILE A 107 16.52 -0.71 3.83
C ILE A 107 17.67 0.23 4.11
N PHE A 108 17.36 1.50 4.38
CA PHE A 108 18.34 2.57 4.61
C PHE A 108 17.98 3.38 5.85
N LYS A 109 18.99 3.78 6.61
CA LYS A 109 18.88 4.84 7.61
C LYS A 109 19.60 6.10 7.13
N PHE A 110 18.92 7.24 7.22
CA PHE A 110 19.51 8.56 6.97
C PHE A 110 19.48 9.40 8.23
N ASP A 111 20.58 10.13 8.49
CA ASP A 111 20.63 11.12 9.55
C ASP A 111 19.81 12.38 9.19
N PRO A 112 19.59 13.32 10.13
CA PRO A 112 18.85 14.55 9.85
C PRO A 112 19.45 15.44 8.76
N ASN A 113 20.69 15.23 8.33
CA ASN A 113 21.35 15.95 7.24
C ASN A 113 21.24 15.22 5.89
N GLY A 114 20.57 14.07 5.84
CA GLY A 114 20.40 13.27 4.63
C GLY A 114 21.61 12.38 4.29
N LYS A 115 22.54 12.23 5.21
CA LYS A 115 23.66 11.30 5.07
C LYS A 115 23.20 9.89 5.43
N MET A 116 23.49 8.93 4.55
CA MET A 116 23.24 7.51 4.82
C MET A 116 24.13 7.05 5.99
N VAL A 117 23.50 6.45 7.00
CA VAL A 117 24.16 5.91 8.21
C VAL A 117 24.42 4.42 8.06
N THR A 118 23.42 3.66 7.59
CA THR A 118 23.53 2.22 7.38
C THR A 118 22.52 1.76 6.32
N SER A 119 22.77 0.57 5.77
CA SER A 119 21.82 -0.09 4.86
C SER A 119 21.97 -1.62 4.91
N PHE A 120 20.86 -2.34 4.73
CA PHE A 120 20.79 -3.80 4.71
C PHE A 120 19.57 -4.31 3.93
N GLY A 121 19.30 -5.62 3.98
CA GLY A 121 18.12 -6.24 3.37
C GLY A 121 18.34 -6.79 1.97
N GLN A 122 19.60 -6.95 1.54
CA GLN A 122 19.96 -7.54 0.26
C GLN A 122 19.31 -8.92 0.04
N GLY A 123 18.59 -9.09 -1.07
CA GLY A 123 17.99 -10.37 -1.47
C GLY A 123 16.87 -10.88 -0.55
N MET A 124 16.34 -10.03 0.34
CA MET A 124 15.36 -10.42 1.34
C MET A 124 13.92 -10.05 0.97
N PHE A 125 13.73 -9.10 0.09
CA PHE A 125 12.43 -8.54 -0.26
C PHE A 125 12.20 -8.57 -1.78
N VAL A 126 10.99 -8.91 -2.17
CA VAL A 126 10.51 -8.77 -3.55
C VAL A 126 9.95 -7.37 -3.77
N PHE A 127 9.13 -6.90 -2.82
CA PHE A 127 8.39 -5.65 -2.92
C PHE A 127 8.22 -5.01 -1.53
N PRO A 128 9.31 -4.45 -0.96
CA PRO A 128 9.19 -3.77 0.32
C PRO A 128 8.12 -2.68 0.23
N HIS A 129 7.18 -2.66 1.21
CA HIS A 129 5.97 -1.86 1.09
C HIS A 129 5.73 -0.94 2.28
N GLY A 130 5.54 -1.44 3.50
CA GLY A 130 5.41 -0.68 4.73
C GLY A 130 6.66 -0.80 5.60
N ILE A 131 6.92 0.20 6.43
CA ILE A 131 8.01 0.20 7.43
C ILE A 131 7.50 0.81 8.73
N HIS A 132 7.91 0.24 9.85
CA HIS A 132 7.59 0.76 11.18
C HIS A 132 8.79 0.62 12.10
N VAL A 133 9.07 1.65 12.89
CA VAL A 133 10.08 1.64 13.95
C VAL A 133 9.39 1.47 15.30
N ASP A 134 9.59 0.32 15.94
CA ASP A 134 8.98 0.07 17.24
C ASP A 134 9.67 0.87 18.38
N ARG A 135 9.02 0.88 19.55
CA ARG A 135 9.52 1.63 20.73
C ARG A 135 10.95 1.25 21.15
N ASP A 136 11.40 0.04 20.82
CA ASP A 136 12.75 -0.43 21.14
C ASP A 136 13.77 0.02 20.08
N GLY A 137 13.27 0.56 18.94
CA GLY A 137 14.07 1.02 17.81
C GLY A 137 14.33 -0.07 16.80
N ASN A 138 13.60 -1.19 16.84
CA ASN A 138 13.69 -2.22 15.81
C ASN A 138 12.81 -1.85 14.61
N ILE A 139 13.24 -2.31 13.46
CA ILE A 139 12.64 -1.97 12.16
C ILE A 139 11.80 -3.13 11.66
N TRP A 140 10.53 -2.89 11.43
CA TRP A 140 9.60 -3.81 10.81
C TRP A 140 9.38 -3.42 9.35
N VAL A 141 9.41 -4.40 8.44
CA VAL A 141 9.18 -4.17 7.01
C VAL A 141 8.25 -5.25 6.47
N THR A 142 7.22 -4.81 5.74
CA THR A 142 6.32 -5.71 5.01
C THR A 142 6.85 -5.97 3.60
N ASP A 143 6.64 -7.18 3.07
CA ASP A 143 6.92 -7.54 1.68
C ASP A 143 5.61 -7.82 0.95
N GLY A 144 5.12 -6.85 0.20
CA GLY A 144 3.80 -6.83 -0.42
C GLY A 144 3.63 -7.76 -1.62
N GLN A 145 4.70 -8.41 -2.10
CA GLN A 145 4.64 -9.39 -3.19
C GLN A 145 5.51 -10.60 -2.89
N SER A 146 5.41 -11.65 -3.72
CA SER A 146 6.33 -12.78 -3.70
C SER A 146 6.93 -13.01 -5.07
N ASN A 147 8.05 -13.74 -5.10
CA ASN A 147 8.66 -14.19 -6.36
C ASN A 147 8.07 -15.51 -6.90
N LEU A 148 6.97 -15.97 -6.31
CA LEU A 148 6.25 -17.11 -6.87
C LEU A 148 5.75 -16.78 -8.27
N PRO A 149 5.88 -17.72 -9.21
CA PRO A 149 5.49 -17.48 -10.58
C PRO A 149 3.97 -17.33 -10.70
N GLY A 150 3.52 -16.21 -11.28
CA GLY A 150 2.15 -16.01 -11.74
C GLY A 150 2.03 -16.29 -13.23
N ARG A 151 0.88 -16.77 -13.69
CA ARG A 151 0.58 -16.79 -15.11
C ARG A 151 0.26 -15.37 -15.57
N GLY A 152 1.00 -14.86 -16.55
CA GLY A 152 0.72 -13.56 -17.16
C GLY A 152 -0.63 -13.51 -17.87
N PRO A 153 -1.22 -12.32 -18.08
CA PRO A 153 -2.43 -12.16 -18.88
C PRO A 153 -2.26 -12.79 -20.27
N GLY A 154 -3.27 -13.54 -20.72
CA GLY A 154 -3.24 -14.20 -22.03
C GLY A 154 -2.42 -15.49 -22.11
N THR A 155 -1.81 -15.95 -21.01
CA THR A 155 -1.14 -17.27 -20.99
C THR A 155 -2.17 -18.38 -21.18
N PRO A 156 -2.05 -19.27 -22.20
CA PRO A 156 -2.94 -20.40 -22.39
C PRO A 156 -3.04 -21.28 -21.14
N ALA A 157 -4.22 -21.84 -20.90
CA ALA A 157 -4.43 -22.68 -19.70
C ALA A 157 -3.56 -23.96 -19.70
N ASP A 158 -3.23 -24.47 -20.87
CA ASP A 158 -2.40 -25.64 -21.14
C ASP A 158 -0.91 -25.34 -21.25
N ALA A 159 -0.51 -24.04 -21.18
CA ALA A 159 0.90 -23.70 -21.16
C ALA A 159 1.60 -24.31 -19.93
N PRO A 160 2.86 -24.77 -20.07
CA PRO A 160 3.60 -25.30 -18.94
C PRO A 160 3.71 -24.23 -17.84
N PRO A 161 3.68 -24.66 -16.56
CA PRO A 161 3.86 -23.70 -15.46
C PRO A 161 5.23 -23.03 -15.57
N PRO A 162 5.32 -21.74 -15.23
CA PRO A 162 6.62 -21.08 -15.21
C PRO A 162 7.55 -21.73 -14.17
N PRO A 163 8.88 -21.62 -14.34
CA PRO A 163 9.83 -22.23 -13.42
C PRO A 163 9.70 -21.65 -12.01
N MET A 164 9.82 -22.52 -11.00
CA MET A 164 9.87 -22.09 -9.60
C MET A 164 11.23 -21.44 -9.29
N PRO A 165 11.25 -20.35 -8.49
CA PRO A 165 12.51 -19.76 -8.06
C PRO A 165 13.29 -20.73 -7.18
N ALA A 166 14.63 -20.67 -7.22
CA ALA A 166 15.49 -21.50 -6.36
C ALA A 166 15.26 -21.25 -4.86
N LYS A 167 14.86 -20.02 -4.51
CA LYS A 167 14.44 -19.60 -3.16
C LYS A 167 13.16 -18.80 -3.25
N VAL A 168 12.14 -19.23 -2.54
CA VAL A 168 10.89 -18.47 -2.40
C VAL A 168 11.08 -17.35 -1.38
N VAL A 169 10.66 -16.14 -1.74
CA VAL A 169 10.73 -14.91 -0.93
C VAL A 169 9.40 -14.17 -1.06
N GLY A 170 9.08 -13.37 -0.06
CA GLY A 170 7.96 -12.43 -0.13
C GLY A 170 6.72 -12.84 0.63
N HIS A 171 5.75 -11.92 0.67
CA HIS A 171 4.53 -12.00 1.46
C HIS A 171 4.79 -12.26 2.95
N GLN A 172 5.84 -11.65 3.49
CA GLN A 172 6.25 -11.76 4.88
C GLN A 172 6.33 -10.39 5.55
N VAL A 173 6.37 -10.40 6.87
CA VAL A 173 6.71 -9.22 7.68
C VAL A 173 7.95 -9.57 8.50
N ILE A 174 8.99 -8.76 8.39
CA ILE A 174 10.30 -9.06 8.98
C ILE A 174 10.70 -7.94 9.95
N LYS A 175 11.09 -8.33 11.16
CA LYS A 175 11.66 -7.46 12.19
C LYS A 175 13.17 -7.53 12.16
N PHE A 176 13.83 -6.38 12.18
CA PHE A 176 15.28 -6.23 12.23
C PHE A 176 15.73 -5.45 13.46
N SER A 177 16.94 -5.74 13.96
CA SER A 177 17.65 -4.78 14.80
C SER A 177 18.12 -3.58 13.96
N PRO A 178 18.49 -2.45 14.58
CA PRO A 178 19.05 -1.30 13.86
C PRO A 178 20.32 -1.63 13.04
N GLU A 179 21.01 -2.72 13.37
CA GLU A 179 22.21 -3.21 12.67
C GLU A 179 21.87 -4.15 11.51
N GLY A 180 20.58 -4.44 11.28
CA GLY A 180 20.11 -5.30 10.18
C GLY A 180 20.05 -6.79 10.51
N LYS A 181 20.17 -7.20 11.79
CA LYS A 181 19.97 -8.59 12.20
C LYS A 181 18.47 -8.90 12.21
N VAL A 182 18.05 -9.98 11.54
CA VAL A 182 16.68 -10.50 11.63
C VAL A 182 16.38 -10.98 13.04
N LEU A 183 15.36 -10.44 13.66
CA LEU A 183 14.89 -10.78 15.00
C LEU A 183 13.63 -11.64 14.99
N LEU A 184 12.72 -11.40 14.04
CA LEU A 184 11.48 -12.13 13.88
C LEU A 184 11.03 -12.10 12.42
N THR A 185 10.38 -13.17 11.96
CA THR A 185 9.70 -13.23 10.67
C THR A 185 8.28 -13.76 10.88
N LEU A 186 7.28 -13.00 10.41
CA LEU A 186 5.89 -13.42 10.40
C LEU A 186 5.49 -13.92 9.02
N GLY A 187 4.62 -14.90 8.98
CA GLY A 187 4.17 -15.55 7.75
C GLY A 187 5.22 -16.48 7.14
N LYS A 188 4.82 -17.25 6.14
CA LYS A 188 5.71 -18.13 5.37
C LYS A 188 6.15 -17.45 4.07
N ALA A 189 7.34 -17.78 3.60
CA ALA A 189 7.82 -17.29 2.29
C ALA A 189 6.86 -17.70 1.16
N GLY A 190 6.51 -16.73 0.30
CA GLY A 190 5.49 -16.90 -0.74
C GLY A 190 4.06 -16.71 -0.25
N GLY A 191 3.84 -16.70 1.06
CA GLY A 191 2.56 -16.39 1.69
C GLY A 191 1.44 -17.41 1.43
N ASN A 192 0.21 -16.93 1.51
CA ASN A 192 -0.98 -17.68 1.10
C ASN A 192 -1.10 -17.69 -0.43
N VAL A 193 -1.10 -18.86 -1.02
CA VAL A 193 -1.23 -19.03 -2.47
C VAL A 193 -2.72 -19.11 -2.82
N PRO A 194 -3.23 -18.30 -3.76
CA PRO A 194 -4.62 -18.38 -4.20
C PRO A 194 -5.02 -19.78 -4.63
N GLY A 195 -6.20 -20.23 -4.19
CA GLY A 195 -6.71 -21.58 -4.48
C GLY A 195 -6.18 -22.70 -3.58
N GLN A 196 -5.30 -22.39 -2.63
CA GLN A 196 -4.86 -23.31 -1.57
C GLN A 196 -5.53 -22.96 -0.23
N PRO A 197 -5.63 -23.92 0.72
CA PRO A 197 -6.10 -23.61 2.07
C PRO A 197 -5.28 -22.49 2.69
N ALA A 198 -5.96 -21.45 3.19
CA ALA A 198 -5.31 -20.31 3.80
C ALA A 198 -4.82 -20.64 5.21
N ASP A 199 -3.59 -20.24 5.52
CA ASP A 199 -3.07 -20.17 6.86
C ASP A 199 -3.34 -18.77 7.42
N PRO A 200 -4.13 -18.61 8.49
CA PRO A 200 -4.46 -17.31 9.03
C PRO A 200 -3.24 -16.52 9.54
N ALA A 201 -2.16 -17.22 9.88
CA ALA A 201 -0.89 -16.61 10.30
C ALA A 201 0.03 -16.24 9.13
N SER A 202 -0.37 -16.52 7.89
CA SER A 202 0.38 -16.17 6.67
C SER A 202 -0.35 -15.09 5.88
N PHE A 203 0.38 -14.41 4.98
CA PHE A 203 -0.12 -13.23 4.28
C PHE A 203 -0.32 -13.48 2.78
N TYR A 204 -1.17 -12.62 2.20
CA TYR A 204 -1.22 -12.36 0.77
C TYR A 204 -1.27 -10.84 0.56
N GLN A 205 -0.14 -10.23 0.17
CA GLN A 205 0.04 -8.79 0.00
C GLN A 205 -0.12 -7.99 1.31
N PRO A 206 0.76 -8.19 2.34
CA PRO A 206 0.77 -7.33 3.52
C PRO A 206 1.22 -5.91 3.13
N ASN A 207 0.45 -4.90 3.57
CA ASN A 207 0.69 -3.50 3.24
C ASN A 207 1.48 -2.78 4.30
N ASP A 208 1.02 -2.83 5.54
CA ASP A 208 1.59 -2.05 6.63
C ASP A 208 1.64 -2.85 7.93
N VAL A 209 2.47 -2.42 8.86
CA VAL A 209 2.66 -3.04 10.17
C VAL A 209 2.89 -1.97 11.23
N ILE A 210 2.24 -2.11 12.38
CA ILE A 210 2.48 -1.29 13.57
C ILE A 210 2.52 -2.16 14.83
N THR A 211 3.04 -1.60 15.92
CA THR A 211 3.08 -2.29 17.21
C THR A 211 2.22 -1.60 18.26
N TYR A 212 1.48 -2.41 19.03
CA TYR A 212 0.74 -1.97 20.21
C TYR A 212 1.68 -1.57 21.36
N PRO A 213 1.21 -0.79 22.34
CA PRO A 213 1.98 -0.48 23.54
C PRO A 213 2.46 -1.70 24.34
N ASN A 214 1.75 -2.82 24.31
CA ASN A 214 2.13 -4.08 24.94
C ASN A 214 3.13 -4.91 24.12
N GLY A 215 3.47 -4.45 22.90
CA GLY A 215 4.37 -5.12 21.98
C GLY A 215 3.69 -6.09 21.01
N ASP A 216 2.37 -6.26 21.07
CA ASP A 216 1.64 -6.99 20.05
C ASP A 216 1.82 -6.31 18.68
N ILE A 217 1.67 -7.09 17.62
CA ILE A 217 1.94 -6.66 16.26
C ILE A 217 0.63 -6.67 15.49
N LEU A 218 0.35 -5.61 14.75
CA LEU A 218 -0.80 -5.53 13.84
C LEU A 218 -0.31 -5.37 12.41
N VAL A 219 -0.82 -6.19 11.50
CA VAL A 219 -0.52 -6.16 10.07
C VAL A 219 -1.81 -5.89 9.30
N ALA A 220 -1.77 -4.92 8.39
CA ALA A 220 -2.82 -4.71 7.40
C ALA A 220 -2.48 -5.49 6.12
N GLU A 221 -3.46 -6.20 5.59
CA GLU A 221 -3.29 -7.08 4.43
C GLU A 221 -4.35 -6.83 3.35
N GLY A 222 -3.91 -6.75 2.11
CA GLY A 222 -4.72 -6.67 0.91
C GLY A 222 -4.35 -5.50 0.01
N HIS A 223 -3.86 -5.79 -1.19
CA HIS A 223 -3.43 -4.78 -2.18
C HIS A 223 -4.18 -4.91 -3.51
N GLY A 224 -5.41 -5.38 -3.47
CA GLY A 224 -6.29 -5.53 -4.62
C GLY A 224 -7.75 -5.20 -4.27
N ASN A 225 -8.57 -5.00 -5.32
CA ASN A 225 -9.99 -4.64 -5.18
C ASN A 225 -10.93 -5.83 -5.41
N ALA A 226 -10.38 -6.99 -5.71
CA ALA A 226 -11.11 -8.22 -5.98
C ALA A 226 -10.29 -9.44 -5.54
N ALA A 227 -10.96 -10.57 -5.36
CA ALA A 227 -10.27 -11.83 -5.10
C ALA A 227 -9.13 -12.06 -6.13
N PRO A 228 -7.99 -12.60 -5.73
CA PRO A 228 -7.71 -13.25 -4.44
C PRO A 228 -7.22 -12.31 -3.32
N ALA A 229 -7.28 -10.98 -3.49
CA ALA A 229 -6.89 -10.04 -2.45
C ALA A 229 -7.76 -10.22 -1.20
N ASN A 230 -7.15 -9.99 -0.05
CA ASN A 230 -7.83 -9.90 1.23
C ASN A 230 -8.12 -8.44 1.59
N GLY A 231 -8.88 -8.23 2.67
CA GLY A 231 -9.09 -6.92 3.28
C GLY A 231 -9.19 -7.13 4.78
N ARG A 232 -8.06 -7.39 5.46
CA ARG A 232 -8.09 -7.78 6.87
C ARG A 232 -6.93 -7.16 7.67
N LEU A 233 -7.12 -7.12 8.98
CA LEU A 233 -6.13 -6.81 9.99
C LEU A 233 -5.78 -8.09 10.74
N ILE A 234 -4.50 -8.35 10.96
CA ILE A 234 -4.03 -9.57 11.62
C ILE A 234 -3.19 -9.19 12.82
N ARG A 235 -3.59 -9.67 14.01
CA ARG A 235 -2.86 -9.42 15.26
C ARG A 235 -2.06 -10.63 15.68
N PHE A 236 -0.81 -10.39 16.02
CA PHE A 236 0.12 -11.35 16.64
C PHE A 236 0.54 -10.83 18.00
N ASP A 237 0.92 -11.73 18.92
CA ASP A 237 1.62 -11.31 20.12
C ASP A 237 3.05 -10.86 19.81
N ARG A 238 3.73 -10.29 20.77
CA ARG A 238 5.13 -9.80 20.64
C ARG A 238 6.15 -10.88 20.25
N THR A 239 5.80 -12.16 20.36
CA THR A 239 6.65 -13.30 19.98
C THR A 239 6.38 -13.78 18.55
N GLY A 240 5.35 -13.23 17.90
CA GLY A 240 4.91 -13.61 16.55
C GLY A 240 3.89 -14.74 16.52
N LYS A 241 3.30 -15.10 17.66
CA LYS A 241 2.19 -16.06 17.70
C LYS A 241 0.90 -15.38 17.23
N PHE A 242 0.23 -15.99 16.25
CA PHE A 242 -1.09 -15.53 15.79
C PHE A 242 -2.09 -15.48 16.95
N LEU A 243 -2.79 -14.36 17.06
CA LEU A 243 -3.85 -14.14 18.05
C LEU A 243 -5.22 -14.15 17.40
N ARG A 244 -5.43 -13.32 16.40
CA ARG A 244 -6.71 -13.16 15.70
C ARG A 244 -6.57 -12.37 14.41
N GLU A 245 -7.60 -12.44 13.59
CA GLU A 245 -7.79 -11.58 12.43
C GLU A 245 -9.14 -10.86 12.52
N TYR A 246 -9.27 -9.78 11.76
CA TYR A 246 -10.50 -9.02 11.65
C TYR A 246 -10.64 -8.44 10.24
N GLY A 247 -11.84 -8.50 9.72
CA GLY A 247 -12.21 -7.91 8.45
C GLY A 247 -12.18 -8.88 7.28
N LYS A 248 -12.71 -8.40 6.18
CA LYS A 248 -12.76 -9.08 4.88
C LYS A 248 -12.76 -8.05 3.76
N LEU A 249 -12.50 -8.51 2.54
CA LEU A 249 -12.59 -7.66 1.34
C LEU A 249 -14.02 -7.15 1.15
N GLY A 250 -14.18 -5.83 1.04
CA GLY A 250 -15.46 -5.20 0.80
C GLY A 250 -15.49 -3.70 1.08
N SER A 251 -16.68 -3.10 0.97
CA SER A 251 -16.92 -1.66 1.15
C SER A 251 -18.01 -1.33 2.18
N GLY A 252 -18.49 -2.33 2.91
CA GLY A 252 -19.46 -2.14 3.98
C GLY A 252 -18.92 -1.28 5.14
N PRO A 253 -19.81 -0.83 6.05
CA PRO A 253 -19.48 0.12 7.11
C PRO A 253 -18.63 -0.48 8.22
N GLU A 254 -18.73 -1.78 8.47
CA GLU A 254 -18.00 -2.46 9.54
C GLU A 254 -17.35 -3.76 9.03
N GLY A 255 -16.10 -3.99 9.44
CA GLY A 255 -15.39 -5.22 9.16
C GLY A 255 -15.11 -5.47 7.68
N GLU A 256 -15.27 -4.48 6.84
CA GLU A 256 -14.92 -4.57 5.42
C GLU A 256 -13.88 -3.52 5.04
N PHE A 257 -12.86 -3.98 4.33
CA PHE A 257 -11.77 -3.14 3.85
C PHE A 257 -11.47 -3.45 2.39
N MET A 258 -11.09 -2.42 1.65
CA MET A 258 -10.59 -2.55 0.29
C MET A 258 -9.25 -1.85 0.19
N GLN A 259 -8.18 -2.62 0.24
CA GLN A 259 -6.80 -2.16 0.40
C GLN A 259 -6.59 -1.38 1.72
N PRO A 260 -6.68 -2.02 2.91
CA PRO A 260 -6.23 -1.40 4.14
C PRO A 260 -4.72 -1.19 4.02
N HIS A 261 -4.30 0.07 3.80
CA HIS A 261 -3.00 0.38 3.25
C HIS A 261 -2.03 1.02 4.25
N GLY A 262 -2.54 1.79 5.19
CA GLY A 262 -1.74 2.43 6.23
C GLY A 262 -2.43 2.33 7.58
N LEU A 263 -1.66 2.23 8.65
CA LEU A 263 -2.08 2.08 10.03
C LEU A 263 -1.44 3.14 10.92
N ALA A 264 -2.18 3.69 11.87
CA ALA A 264 -1.63 4.56 12.91
C ALA A 264 -2.45 4.49 14.20
N PHE A 265 -1.81 4.75 15.34
CA PHE A 265 -2.52 5.03 16.59
C PHE A 265 -2.49 6.53 16.89
N ASP A 266 -3.56 7.07 17.45
CA ASP A 266 -3.55 8.41 18.04
C ASP A 266 -3.12 8.38 19.53
N SER A 267 -3.06 9.56 20.16
CA SER A 267 -2.66 9.67 21.57
C SER A 267 -3.62 8.99 22.56
N LYS A 268 -4.85 8.72 22.13
CA LYS A 268 -5.88 8.00 22.91
C LYS A 268 -5.85 6.49 22.67
N GLY A 269 -4.96 6.02 21.79
CA GLY A 269 -4.86 4.62 21.40
C GLY A 269 -5.92 4.15 20.40
N ARG A 270 -6.71 5.04 19.77
CA ARG A 270 -7.63 4.66 18.70
C ARG A 270 -6.82 4.22 17.47
N LEU A 271 -7.26 3.17 16.81
CA LEU A 271 -6.64 2.65 15.61
C LEU A 271 -7.24 3.32 14.36
N PHE A 272 -6.38 3.95 13.56
CA PHE A 272 -6.73 4.54 12.27
C PHE A 272 -6.27 3.62 11.16
N VAL A 273 -7.18 3.27 10.25
CA VAL A 273 -6.93 2.42 9.08
C VAL A 273 -7.23 3.22 7.82
N ALA A 274 -6.21 3.48 7.02
CA ALA A 274 -6.38 4.06 5.69
C ALA A 274 -6.97 2.99 4.76
N ASP A 275 -8.28 2.96 4.61
CA ASP A 275 -9.03 2.04 3.76
C ASP A 275 -9.09 2.61 2.34
N ARG A 276 -7.93 2.46 1.64
CA ARG A 276 -7.54 3.24 0.46
C ARG A 276 -8.56 3.21 -0.67
N SER A 277 -8.95 2.04 -1.13
CA SER A 277 -9.86 1.92 -2.26
C SER A 277 -11.32 2.24 -1.91
N ASN A 278 -11.65 2.31 -0.64
CA ASN A 278 -12.92 2.85 -0.15
C ASN A 278 -12.85 4.37 0.08
N ASN A 279 -11.73 5.02 -0.21
CA ASN A 279 -11.53 6.48 -0.06
C ASN A 279 -11.92 6.99 1.33
N ARG A 280 -11.53 6.27 2.39
CA ARG A 280 -11.89 6.58 3.77
C ARG A 280 -10.80 6.22 4.77
N ILE A 281 -10.86 6.82 5.93
CA ILE A 281 -10.19 6.34 7.14
C ILE A 281 -11.27 5.68 8.01
N GLN A 282 -11.07 4.45 8.41
CA GLN A 282 -11.86 3.84 9.48
C GLN A 282 -11.12 4.01 10.81
N ILE A 283 -11.80 4.52 11.82
CA ILE A 283 -11.27 4.69 13.18
C ILE A 283 -11.89 3.61 14.04
N LEU A 284 -11.04 2.75 14.59
CA LEU A 284 -11.48 1.54 15.29
C LEU A 284 -11.05 1.57 16.75
N ASP A 285 -11.84 0.94 17.59
CA ASP A 285 -11.39 0.52 18.91
C ASP A 285 -10.29 -0.55 18.74
N PRO A 286 -9.10 -0.39 19.33
CA PRO A 286 -7.96 -1.26 19.05
C PRO A 286 -8.11 -2.68 19.60
N GLU A 287 -8.99 -2.88 20.59
CA GLU A 287 -9.17 -4.20 21.20
C GLU A 287 -10.34 -4.97 20.61
N THR A 288 -11.42 -4.31 20.26
CA THR A 288 -12.62 -4.96 19.73
C THR A 288 -12.73 -4.87 18.21
N TYR A 289 -11.99 -3.93 17.59
CA TYR A 289 -12.07 -3.50 16.19
C TYR A 289 -13.44 -2.95 15.78
N LYS A 290 -14.30 -2.63 16.75
CA LYS A 290 -15.54 -1.92 16.46
C LYS A 290 -15.24 -0.56 15.85
N THR A 291 -15.95 -0.20 14.79
CA THR A 291 -15.84 1.11 14.15
C THR A 291 -16.36 2.18 15.11
N LEU A 292 -15.51 3.14 15.43
CA LEU A 292 -15.82 4.31 16.26
C LEU A 292 -16.26 5.49 15.40
N ASP A 293 -15.61 5.67 14.23
CA ASP A 293 -15.91 6.74 13.28
C ASP A 293 -15.40 6.38 11.90
N THR A 294 -15.85 7.10 10.85
CA THR A 294 -15.42 6.94 9.47
C THR A 294 -15.27 8.29 8.79
N TRP A 295 -14.07 8.59 8.29
CA TRP A 295 -13.72 9.88 7.71
C TRP A 295 -13.42 9.78 6.22
N TYR A 296 -13.98 10.71 5.44
CA TYR A 296 -13.82 10.78 3.98
C TYR A 296 -13.02 12.00 3.51
N GLN A 297 -12.85 13.01 4.37
CA GLN A 297 -12.23 14.31 4.04
C GLN A 297 -10.72 14.27 3.82
N PHE A 298 -10.09 13.13 4.02
CA PHE A 298 -8.66 12.91 3.73
C PHE A 298 -8.41 12.25 2.37
N SER A 299 -9.46 11.88 1.62
CA SER A 299 -9.34 11.24 0.32
C SER A 299 -8.84 9.79 0.35
N ARG A 300 -8.11 9.38 -0.69
CA ARG A 300 -7.60 8.04 -0.96
C ARG A 300 -6.21 7.84 -0.34
N LEU A 301 -6.15 7.75 0.97
CA LEU A 301 -4.86 7.64 1.64
C LEU A 301 -4.15 6.30 1.38
N SER A 302 -2.89 6.39 0.94
CA SER A 302 -1.94 5.28 0.95
C SER A 302 -1.22 5.20 2.30
N GLY A 303 -0.57 6.27 2.73
CA GLY A 303 0.12 6.35 4.02
C GLY A 303 -0.62 7.22 5.03
N ILE A 304 -0.50 6.88 6.30
CA ILE A 304 -1.02 7.66 7.41
C ILE A 304 0.02 7.71 8.54
N PHE A 305 0.27 8.89 9.07
CA PHE A 305 1.10 9.13 10.24
C PHE A 305 0.37 10.05 11.21
N ILE A 306 0.40 9.74 12.49
CA ILE A 306 -0.16 10.60 13.54
C ILE A 306 0.94 10.96 14.53
N ASP A 307 1.26 12.26 14.62
CA ASP A 307 2.09 12.76 15.71
C ASP A 307 1.29 12.75 17.01
N THR A 308 1.48 11.73 17.82
CA THR A 308 0.76 11.53 19.07
C THR A 308 0.99 12.60 20.14
N ARG A 309 2.02 13.46 19.96
CA ARG A 309 2.27 14.62 20.84
C ARG A 309 1.25 15.73 20.64
N THR A 310 0.74 15.85 19.42
CA THR A 310 -0.19 16.92 18.99
C THR A 310 -1.52 16.40 18.48
N ASP A 311 -1.64 15.10 18.21
CA ASP A 311 -2.71 14.47 17.44
C ASP A 311 -2.87 15.09 16.04
N THR A 312 -1.76 15.50 15.44
CA THR A 312 -1.77 15.92 14.04
C THR A 312 -1.65 14.69 13.13
N LEU A 313 -2.64 14.55 12.25
CA LEU A 313 -2.68 13.50 11.23
C LEU A 313 -2.08 14.02 9.93
N TYR A 314 -1.20 13.23 9.34
CA TYR A 314 -0.62 13.42 8.01
C TYR A 314 -1.03 12.25 7.14
N GLY A 315 -1.74 12.54 6.05
CA GLY A 315 -2.26 11.52 5.14
C GLY A 315 -1.70 11.69 3.73
N ALA A 316 -0.98 10.69 3.25
CA ALA A 316 -0.40 10.67 1.91
C ALA A 316 -1.38 10.05 0.90
N ASP A 317 -1.80 10.84 -0.08
CA ASP A 317 -2.66 10.43 -1.20
C ASP A 317 -1.83 10.43 -2.48
N SER A 318 -1.42 9.25 -2.92
CA SER A 318 -0.56 9.08 -4.10
C SER A 318 -1.32 8.81 -5.40
N GLU A 319 -2.62 8.57 -5.35
CA GLU A 319 -3.37 7.98 -6.47
C GLU A 319 -4.63 8.72 -6.89
N SER A 320 -5.16 9.66 -6.12
CA SER A 320 -6.36 10.41 -6.51
C SER A 320 -6.17 11.11 -7.86
N GLY A 321 -7.20 11.06 -8.69
CA GLY A 321 -7.16 11.62 -10.03
C GLY A 321 -6.43 10.78 -11.08
N SER A 322 -5.68 9.73 -10.71
CA SER A 322 -4.98 8.88 -11.67
C SER A 322 -5.47 7.43 -11.66
N VAL A 323 -5.71 6.85 -10.48
CA VAL A 323 -6.03 5.41 -10.31
C VAL A 323 -7.46 5.19 -9.81
N SER A 324 -8.11 6.20 -9.25
CA SER A 324 -9.44 6.06 -8.68
C SER A 324 -10.46 7.06 -9.25
N PRO A 325 -10.85 6.92 -10.53
CA PRO A 325 -12.08 7.54 -10.99
C PRO A 325 -13.28 6.88 -10.26
N PRO A 326 -14.29 7.61 -9.86
CA PRO A 326 -14.57 9.02 -10.14
C PRO A 326 -14.07 10.02 -9.08
N HIS A 327 -13.05 9.67 -8.27
CA HIS A 327 -12.45 10.56 -7.28
C HIS A 327 -11.50 11.62 -7.92
N TYR A 328 -11.70 11.90 -9.20
CA TYR A 328 -10.89 12.79 -10.03
C TYR A 328 -10.83 14.25 -9.56
N GLN A 329 -11.84 14.69 -8.83
CA GLN A 329 -11.88 16.04 -8.27
C GLN A 329 -10.89 16.25 -7.11
N TRP A 330 -10.33 15.18 -6.57
CA TRP A 330 -9.35 15.21 -5.52
C TRP A 330 -7.94 15.26 -6.11
N LYS A 331 -7.09 16.12 -5.53
CA LYS A 331 -5.67 16.20 -5.90
C LYS A 331 -4.84 15.30 -5.01
N ARG A 332 -3.79 14.70 -5.60
CA ARG A 332 -2.76 13.96 -4.88
C ARG A 332 -1.92 14.90 -4.03
N GLY A 333 -1.34 14.37 -2.96
CA GLY A 333 -0.45 15.09 -2.07
C GLY A 333 -0.63 14.69 -0.62
N ILE A 334 -0.08 15.45 0.31
CA ILE A 334 -0.16 15.18 1.73
C ILE A 334 -1.18 16.11 2.39
N ARG A 335 -2.24 15.53 2.96
CA ARG A 335 -3.22 16.26 3.76
C ARG A 335 -2.81 16.28 5.22
N ILE A 336 -2.95 17.44 5.85
CA ILE A 336 -2.60 17.68 7.24
C ILE A 336 -3.88 18.04 7.98
N GLY A 337 -4.15 17.36 9.11
CA GLY A 337 -5.35 17.60 9.88
C GLY A 337 -5.25 17.14 11.33
N SER A 338 -6.37 17.11 11.99
CA SER A 338 -6.49 16.74 13.39
C SER A 338 -7.03 15.30 13.52
N ALA A 339 -6.28 14.45 14.20
CA ALA A 339 -6.76 13.10 14.54
C ALA A 339 -7.89 13.12 15.59
N ARG A 340 -8.14 14.27 16.26
CA ARG A 340 -9.18 14.38 17.28
C ARG A 340 -10.57 14.46 16.70
N ASP A 341 -10.73 15.24 15.62
CA ASP A 341 -12.03 15.61 15.04
C ASP A 341 -12.10 15.54 13.52
N GLY A 342 -10.99 15.12 12.86
CA GLY A 342 -10.93 14.95 11.41
C GLY A 342 -10.82 16.25 10.61
N LYS A 343 -10.66 17.42 11.24
CA LYS A 343 -10.56 18.69 10.55
C LYS A 343 -9.26 18.74 9.73
N VAL A 344 -9.36 18.83 8.40
CA VAL A 344 -8.20 19.06 7.52
C VAL A 344 -7.86 20.54 7.52
N ILE A 345 -6.59 20.88 7.76
CA ILE A 345 -6.11 22.25 7.96
C ILE A 345 -5.02 22.68 6.98
N GLY A 346 -4.43 21.73 6.26
CA GLY A 346 -3.36 22.03 5.30
C GLY A 346 -3.26 20.94 4.24
N PHE A 347 -2.68 21.31 3.09
CA PHE A 347 -2.47 20.41 1.98
C PHE A 347 -1.16 20.75 1.25
N ILE A 348 -0.28 19.77 1.12
CA ILE A 348 0.93 19.84 0.28
C ILE A 348 0.59 19.16 -1.03
N PRO A 349 0.33 19.89 -2.13
CA PRO A 349 -0.05 19.30 -3.40
C PRO A 349 1.12 18.61 -4.07
N ASP A 350 0.81 17.57 -4.86
CA ASP A 350 1.76 16.99 -5.80
C ASP A 350 1.96 17.95 -6.99
N PRO A 351 3.20 18.38 -7.30
CA PRO A 351 3.47 19.26 -8.42
C PRO A 351 3.01 18.73 -9.79
N SER A 352 2.93 17.40 -9.95
CA SER A 352 2.48 16.79 -11.21
C SER A 352 0.99 17.02 -11.54
N HIS A 353 0.21 17.55 -10.59
CA HIS A 353 -1.17 18.00 -10.82
C HIS A 353 -1.27 19.38 -11.43
N GLU A 354 -0.19 20.14 -11.50
CA GLU A 354 -0.21 21.46 -12.09
C GLU A 354 -0.58 21.35 -13.59
N GLY A 355 -1.59 22.11 -14.02
CA GLY A 355 -2.11 22.06 -15.38
C GLY A 355 -2.98 20.83 -15.70
N LEU A 356 -3.24 19.93 -14.76
CA LEU A 356 -4.13 18.78 -14.97
C LEU A 356 -5.59 19.21 -14.85
N THR A 357 -6.38 18.91 -15.89
CA THR A 357 -7.83 19.17 -15.95
C THR A 357 -8.58 17.89 -16.23
N TYR A 358 -9.87 17.88 -15.95
CA TYR A 358 -10.73 16.73 -16.18
C TYR A 358 -11.99 17.15 -16.90
N GLU A 359 -12.41 16.35 -17.88
CA GLU A 359 -13.69 16.55 -18.62
C GLU A 359 -14.45 15.23 -18.70
N MET A 360 -15.77 15.35 -18.92
CA MET A 360 -16.62 14.20 -19.18
C MET A 360 -16.70 13.99 -20.71
N VAL A 361 -16.26 12.82 -21.17
CA VAL A 361 -16.36 12.39 -22.57
C VAL A 361 -17.09 11.04 -22.59
N ASP A 362 -18.23 10.97 -23.25
CA ASP A 362 -19.06 9.76 -23.36
C ASP A 362 -19.34 9.09 -21.98
N GLY A 363 -19.64 9.90 -20.97
CA GLY A 363 -19.92 9.43 -19.61
C GLY A 363 -18.70 8.96 -18.83
N LYS A 364 -17.48 9.13 -19.36
CA LYS A 364 -16.22 8.81 -18.70
C LYS A 364 -15.43 10.08 -18.38
N VAL A 365 -14.75 10.08 -17.24
CA VAL A 365 -13.80 11.13 -16.90
C VAL A 365 -12.53 10.95 -17.70
N VAL A 366 -12.15 11.98 -18.45
CA VAL A 366 -10.89 12.04 -19.22
C VAL A 366 -10.00 13.12 -18.64
N ALA A 367 -8.78 12.74 -18.26
CA ALA A 367 -7.77 13.68 -17.78
C ALA A 367 -7.01 14.29 -18.97
N LYS A 368 -6.71 15.59 -18.90
CA LYS A 368 -5.94 16.34 -19.89
C LYS A 368 -4.92 17.24 -19.22
N MET A 369 -3.77 17.39 -19.83
CA MET A 369 -2.80 18.42 -19.45
C MET A 369 -3.05 19.71 -20.20
N ALA A 370 -2.92 20.85 -19.54
CA ALA A 370 -3.10 22.18 -20.15
C ALA A 370 -2.13 22.45 -21.31
N ASP A 371 -0.95 21.84 -21.28
CA ASP A 371 0.06 21.92 -22.34
C ASP A 371 -0.14 20.92 -23.48
N GLY A 372 -1.23 20.13 -23.44
CA GLY A 372 -1.52 19.07 -24.41
C GLY A 372 -0.70 17.80 -24.23
N GLY A 373 0.10 17.71 -23.17
CA GLY A 373 0.87 16.52 -22.82
C GLY A 373 -0.02 15.36 -22.35
N LYS A 374 0.62 14.19 -22.18
CA LYS A 374 -0.07 13.02 -21.62
C LYS A 374 -0.23 13.20 -20.10
N PRO A 375 -1.45 13.05 -19.55
CA PRO A 375 -1.65 13.08 -18.11
C PRO A 375 -0.78 12.05 -17.39
N PRO A 376 -0.16 12.43 -16.28
CA PRO A 376 0.61 11.48 -15.48
C PRO A 376 -0.33 10.41 -14.93
N GLY A 377 0.06 9.15 -15.11
CA GLY A 377 -0.68 7.99 -14.62
C GLY A 377 0.08 7.25 -13.52
N GLY A 378 -0.61 6.34 -12.84
CA GLY A 378 -0.04 5.50 -11.80
C GLY A 378 0.09 6.19 -10.44
N THR A 379 0.91 5.60 -9.59
CA THR A 379 1.18 6.08 -8.22
C THR A 379 2.25 7.18 -8.29
N LEU A 380 1.83 8.41 -8.16
CA LEU A 380 2.68 9.61 -8.11
C LEU A 380 2.58 10.22 -6.71
N ALA A 381 3.35 11.24 -6.39
CA ALA A 381 3.41 11.82 -5.06
C ALA A 381 3.78 10.82 -3.93
N ALA A 382 3.66 11.26 -2.69
CA ALA A 382 3.98 10.45 -1.54
C ALA A 382 2.97 9.31 -1.35
N GLU A 383 3.45 8.09 -1.23
CA GLU A 383 2.69 6.92 -0.79
C GLU A 383 2.89 6.68 0.70
N GLY A 384 4.12 6.80 1.20
CA GLY A 384 4.43 6.82 2.63
C GLY A 384 4.66 8.23 3.15
N VAL A 385 4.37 8.46 4.42
CA VAL A 385 4.58 9.73 5.11
C VAL A 385 5.01 9.49 6.55
N ALA A 386 6.01 10.26 7.01
CA ALA A 386 6.43 10.30 8.41
C ALA A 386 6.83 11.73 8.81
N VAL A 387 6.80 12.04 10.11
CA VAL A 387 7.09 13.39 10.60
C VAL A 387 7.99 13.33 11.82
N ASP A 388 9.11 14.04 11.77
CA ASP A 388 10.09 14.06 12.85
C ASP A 388 9.67 14.93 14.05
N SER A 389 10.46 14.90 15.11
CA SER A 389 10.19 15.65 16.35
C SER A 389 10.21 17.16 16.17
N GLN A 390 10.73 17.69 15.04
CA GLN A 390 10.74 19.11 14.70
C GLN A 390 9.63 19.49 13.71
N GLY A 391 8.78 18.55 13.33
CA GLY A 391 7.70 18.79 12.39
C GLY A 391 8.14 18.80 10.92
N VAL A 392 9.33 18.27 10.62
CA VAL A 392 9.76 18.04 9.24
C VAL A 392 9.05 16.80 8.71
N ILE A 393 8.40 16.92 7.57
CA ILE A 393 7.68 15.84 6.91
C ILE A 393 8.58 15.16 5.89
N TYR A 394 8.50 13.84 5.81
CA TYR A 394 9.15 13.02 4.79
C TYR A 394 8.09 12.28 3.99
N GLY A 395 8.15 12.38 2.66
CA GLY A 395 7.26 11.71 1.72
C GLY A 395 8.03 10.70 0.87
N ALA A 396 7.62 9.45 0.94
CA ALA A 396 8.21 8.36 0.15
C ALA A 396 7.42 8.17 -1.14
N GLU A 397 8.04 8.36 -2.32
CA GLU A 397 7.38 8.44 -3.61
C GLU A 397 7.68 7.25 -4.50
N VAL A 398 6.64 6.57 -4.96
CA VAL A 398 6.75 5.35 -5.80
C VAL A 398 7.02 5.70 -7.25
N GLY A 399 6.16 6.48 -7.88
CA GLY A 399 6.27 6.81 -9.30
C GLY A 399 7.49 7.67 -9.63
N PRO A 400 7.70 8.80 -8.93
CA PRO A 400 8.88 9.65 -9.10
C PRO A 400 10.18 9.00 -8.62
N ARG A 401 10.10 7.91 -7.82
CA ARG A 401 11.25 7.17 -7.27
C ARG A 401 12.20 8.09 -6.51
N LYS A 402 11.72 8.65 -5.42
CA LYS A 402 12.48 9.56 -4.57
C LYS A 402 11.95 9.61 -3.15
N LEU A 403 12.71 10.25 -2.30
CA LEU A 403 12.32 10.65 -0.96
C LEU A 403 12.32 12.17 -0.89
N GLN A 404 11.18 12.76 -0.59
CA GLN A 404 11.02 14.20 -0.43
C GLN A 404 11.05 14.60 1.04
N ARG A 405 11.57 15.80 1.29
CA ARG A 405 11.58 16.42 2.60
C ARG A 405 10.82 17.75 2.53
N TYR A 406 9.92 17.97 3.49
CA TYR A 406 9.13 19.19 3.57
C TYR A 406 9.42 19.90 4.89
N VAL A 407 9.86 21.15 4.82
CA VAL A 407 10.17 21.99 5.98
C VAL A 407 9.18 23.13 6.08
N LYS A 408 8.77 23.48 7.28
CA LYS A 408 7.82 24.56 7.54
C LYS A 408 8.38 25.88 7.00
N LYS A 409 7.51 26.70 6.38
CA LYS A 409 7.84 28.05 5.90
C LYS A 409 8.15 29.00 7.04
#